data_a47c682872aaa54f796c98488d9e31ff
#
_entry.id   a47c682872aaa54f796c98488d9e31ff
#
_cell.length_a   1.000
_cell.length_b   1.000
_cell.length_c   1.000
_cell.angle_alpha   90.00
_cell.angle_beta   90.00
_cell.angle_gamma   90.00
#
_symmetry.space_group_name_H-M   'P 1'
#
loop_
_entity.id
_entity.type
_entity.pdbx_description
1 polymer ?
#
loop_
_entity_poly.entity_id
_entity_poly.type
_entity_poly.pdbx_seq_one_letter_code
_entity_poly.pdbx_strand_id
1 'polypeptide(L)'
;MDSAIGLSTMLAIGPDHFHALLDGFHQMDEHFRTAPFGRNLPVLMGLLAVWYNNFFGAQTVAVLPYDQYLKRFPAYLQQLTMESNGKHVTLDGTEVTYPTGPIYWGEPGTNGQHSFYQLIHQGTRLIPCDFVGVGRSLNPVGRHHDMLMANLFAQSEALAFGKTFEQVKAEGIPDWLVPHRVFEGNRPSNTILVERLTPETLGKLIALYEHSVFTQGTIWNINSFDQWGVELGKVLAQRIIPELESATEPELQHDHSTNALIRRYRKLKSARD
;
A
#
# COMPACT_ATOMS: atom_id res chain seq x y z
N MET A 1 6.85 -8.42 -13.44
CA MET A 1 8.00 -7.54 -13.89
C MET A 1 9.29 -8.32 -13.87
N ASP A 2 9.49 -9.19 -12.95
CA ASP A 2 10.65 -10.03 -12.65
C ASP A 2 10.63 -11.45 -13.29
N SER A 3 9.66 -11.69 -14.17
CA SER A 3 9.47 -12.95 -14.91
C SER A 3 9.60 -12.75 -16.42
N ALA A 4 9.23 -13.75 -17.23
CA ALA A 4 9.24 -13.70 -18.70
C ALA A 4 8.50 -12.48 -19.29
N ILE A 5 7.52 -11.91 -18.59
CA ILE A 5 6.84 -10.67 -19.01
C ILE A 5 7.67 -9.41 -18.76
N GLY A 6 8.82 -9.50 -18.11
CA GLY A 6 9.71 -8.37 -17.81
C GLY A 6 10.45 -7.79 -19.02
N LEU A 7 10.29 -8.34 -20.23
CA LEU A 7 11.00 -7.89 -21.43
C LEU A 7 10.80 -6.38 -21.70
N SER A 8 9.58 -5.86 -21.51
CA SER A 8 9.32 -4.44 -21.68
C SER A 8 10.07 -3.55 -20.68
N THR A 9 10.22 -4.01 -19.46
CA THR A 9 11.04 -3.34 -18.43
C THR A 9 12.51 -3.37 -18.82
N MET A 10 13.02 -4.55 -19.24
CA MET A 10 14.41 -4.70 -19.69
C MET A 10 14.73 -3.81 -20.88
N LEU A 11 13.83 -3.69 -21.85
CA LEU A 11 14.00 -2.78 -22.99
C LEU A 11 14.00 -1.30 -22.56
N ALA A 12 13.22 -0.94 -21.56
CA ALA A 12 13.12 0.45 -21.07
C ALA A 12 14.33 0.90 -20.26
N ILE A 13 14.90 0.03 -19.40
CA ILE A 13 15.99 0.38 -18.49
C ILE A 13 17.35 -0.18 -18.90
N GLY A 14 17.40 -1.02 -19.91
CA GLY A 14 18.58 -1.76 -20.36
C GLY A 14 18.82 -3.05 -19.57
N PRO A 15 19.57 -4.02 -20.18
CA PRO A 15 19.78 -5.33 -19.59
C PRO A 15 20.56 -5.28 -18.27
N ASP A 16 21.57 -4.44 -18.13
CA ASP A 16 22.40 -4.36 -16.92
C ASP A 16 21.56 -3.90 -15.71
N HIS A 17 20.72 -2.88 -15.88
CA HIS A 17 19.81 -2.44 -14.81
C HIS A 17 18.71 -3.44 -14.51
N PHE A 18 18.25 -4.17 -15.53
CA PHE A 18 17.29 -5.24 -15.32
C PHE A 18 17.90 -6.41 -14.54
N HIS A 19 19.12 -6.83 -14.86
CA HIS A 19 19.84 -7.83 -14.09
C HIS A 19 20.09 -7.37 -12.65
N ALA A 20 20.51 -6.12 -12.44
CA ALA A 20 20.67 -5.58 -11.09
C ALA A 20 19.35 -5.59 -10.30
N LEU A 21 18.20 -5.34 -10.95
CA LEU A 21 16.88 -5.47 -10.33
C LEU A 21 16.62 -6.92 -9.87
N LEU A 22 16.89 -7.90 -10.74
CA LEU A 22 16.76 -9.33 -10.42
C LEU A 22 17.72 -9.79 -9.32
N ASP A 23 18.94 -9.25 -9.30
CA ASP A 23 19.90 -9.52 -8.22
C ASP A 23 19.35 -9.02 -6.86
N GLY A 24 18.66 -7.90 -6.86
CA GLY A 24 17.97 -7.40 -5.68
C GLY A 24 16.88 -8.36 -5.17
N PHE A 25 16.06 -8.90 -6.06
CA PHE A 25 15.09 -9.96 -5.74
C PHE A 25 15.80 -11.17 -5.13
N HIS A 26 16.80 -11.69 -5.83
CA HIS A 26 17.57 -12.86 -5.39
C HIS A 26 18.19 -12.67 -3.99
N GLN A 27 18.74 -11.50 -3.70
CA GLN A 27 19.32 -11.22 -2.38
C GLN A 27 18.25 -11.25 -1.28
N MET A 28 17.05 -10.76 -1.55
CA MET A 28 15.95 -10.80 -0.58
C MET A 28 15.36 -12.22 -0.48
N ASP A 29 15.30 -12.99 -1.57
CA ASP A 29 14.91 -14.41 -1.55
C ASP A 29 15.84 -15.23 -0.65
N GLU A 30 17.16 -15.03 -0.81
CA GLU A 30 18.15 -15.70 0.04
C GLU A 30 18.05 -15.27 1.51
N HIS A 31 17.81 -13.99 1.75
CA HIS A 31 17.54 -13.49 3.12
C HIS A 31 16.28 -14.15 3.70
N PHE A 32 15.19 -14.21 2.95
CA PHE A 32 13.94 -14.83 3.41
C PHE A 32 14.13 -16.33 3.71
N ARG A 33 14.89 -17.04 2.86
CA ARG A 33 15.14 -18.47 2.98
C ARG A 33 16.08 -18.83 4.13
N THR A 34 17.07 -17.98 4.44
CA THR A 34 18.20 -18.36 5.32
C THR A 34 18.26 -17.61 6.64
N ALA A 35 17.68 -16.40 6.74
CA ALA A 35 17.73 -15.62 7.97
C ALA A 35 16.87 -16.26 9.07
N PRO A 36 17.33 -16.29 10.33
CA PRO A 36 16.50 -16.74 11.45
C PRO A 36 15.31 -15.81 11.63
N PHE A 37 14.15 -16.31 12.06
CA PHE A 37 12.89 -15.57 12.14
C PHE A 37 12.99 -14.21 12.83
N GLY A 38 13.74 -14.10 13.92
CA GLY A 38 13.93 -12.85 14.64
C GLY A 38 14.77 -11.78 13.90
N ARG A 39 15.31 -12.11 12.71
CA ARG A 39 16.06 -11.19 11.84
C ARG A 39 15.58 -11.24 10.38
N ASN A 40 14.57 -12.03 10.10
CA ASN A 40 14.00 -12.19 8.77
C ASN A 40 13.01 -11.05 8.52
N LEU A 41 13.41 -10.04 7.75
CA LEU A 41 12.64 -8.82 7.56
C LEU A 41 11.24 -9.09 6.97
N PRO A 42 11.07 -9.87 5.88
CA PRO A 42 9.74 -10.19 5.36
C PRO A 42 8.85 -10.89 6.38
N VAL A 43 9.39 -11.85 7.12
CA VAL A 43 8.65 -12.56 8.16
C VAL A 43 8.21 -11.61 9.27
N LEU A 44 9.11 -10.75 9.77
CA LEU A 44 8.78 -9.77 10.80
C LEU A 44 7.70 -8.79 10.34
N MET A 45 7.79 -8.28 9.11
CA MET A 45 6.77 -7.40 8.53
C MET A 45 5.43 -8.12 8.38
N GLY A 46 5.44 -9.37 7.89
CA GLY A 46 4.23 -10.20 7.77
C GLY A 46 3.57 -10.46 9.12
N LEU A 47 4.36 -10.82 10.15
CA LEU A 47 3.88 -11.02 11.52
C LEU A 47 3.27 -9.75 12.11
N LEU A 48 3.93 -8.59 11.93
CA LEU A 48 3.41 -7.30 12.39
C LEU A 48 2.09 -6.94 11.69
N ALA A 49 1.99 -7.17 10.38
CA ALA A 49 0.76 -6.93 9.64
C ALA A 49 -0.40 -7.80 10.17
N VAL A 50 -0.17 -9.10 10.37
CA VAL A 50 -1.15 -10.00 10.99
C VAL A 50 -1.49 -9.54 12.42
N TRP A 51 -0.48 -9.19 13.21
CA TRP A 51 -0.66 -8.73 14.59
C TRP A 51 -1.58 -7.51 14.67
N TYR A 52 -1.29 -6.47 13.90
CA TYR A 52 -2.10 -5.25 13.92
C TYR A 52 -3.48 -5.46 13.32
N ASN A 53 -3.60 -6.21 12.22
CA ASN A 53 -4.88 -6.48 11.58
C ASN A 53 -5.82 -7.32 12.46
N ASN A 54 -5.33 -8.44 12.98
CA ASN A 54 -6.16 -9.42 13.67
C ASN A 54 -6.36 -9.13 15.17
N PHE A 55 -5.38 -8.53 15.85
CA PHE A 55 -5.44 -8.34 17.30
C PHE A 55 -5.68 -6.89 17.72
N PHE A 56 -5.36 -5.91 16.88
CA PHE A 56 -5.59 -4.49 17.16
C PHE A 56 -6.65 -3.85 16.26
N GLY A 57 -7.23 -4.60 15.33
CA GLY A 57 -8.27 -4.10 14.44
C GLY A 57 -7.79 -3.02 13.46
N ALA A 58 -6.49 -2.98 13.16
CA ALA A 58 -5.93 -2.07 12.16
C ALA A 58 -6.27 -2.56 10.75
N GLN A 59 -7.29 -1.98 10.15
CA GLN A 59 -7.81 -2.39 8.84
C GLN A 59 -6.95 -1.91 7.67
N THR A 60 -6.01 -1.01 7.90
CA THR A 60 -5.20 -0.40 6.84
C THR A 60 -3.74 -0.26 7.24
N VAL A 61 -2.87 -0.19 6.24
CA VAL A 61 -1.45 0.13 6.39
C VAL A 61 -1.10 1.27 5.44
N ALA A 62 -0.50 2.35 5.95
CA ALA A 62 -0.04 3.46 5.14
C ALA A 62 1.42 3.27 4.74
N VAL A 63 1.73 3.29 3.45
CA VAL A 63 3.10 3.22 2.92
C VAL A 63 3.53 4.59 2.44
N LEU A 64 4.55 5.14 3.06
CA LEU A 64 4.93 6.55 3.01
C LEU A 64 6.39 6.70 2.53
N PRO A 65 6.64 6.58 1.20
CA PRO A 65 7.98 6.76 0.66
C PRO A 65 8.41 8.24 0.70
N TYR A 66 9.57 8.52 1.27
CA TYR A 66 10.19 9.84 1.25
C TYR A 66 11.19 9.94 0.09
N ASP A 67 10.70 9.56 -1.08
CA ASP A 67 11.39 9.68 -2.36
C ASP A 67 10.37 9.78 -3.50
N GLN A 68 10.52 10.78 -4.37
CA GLN A 68 9.58 11.02 -5.48
C GLN A 68 9.57 9.88 -6.52
N TYR A 69 10.68 9.19 -6.71
CA TYR A 69 10.76 8.06 -7.63
C TYR A 69 9.96 6.84 -7.15
N LEU A 70 9.69 6.75 -5.85
CA LEU A 70 8.83 5.73 -5.26
C LEU A 70 7.34 6.12 -5.19
N LYS A 71 6.92 7.22 -5.82
CA LYS A 71 5.52 7.70 -5.76
C LYS A 71 4.47 6.65 -6.19
N ARG A 72 4.85 5.72 -7.07
CA ARG A 72 3.97 4.63 -7.54
C ARG A 72 4.09 3.35 -6.70
N PHE A 73 5.04 3.30 -5.78
CA PHE A 73 5.26 2.12 -4.94
C PHE A 73 4.04 1.77 -4.05
N PRO A 74 3.38 2.72 -3.36
CA PRO A 74 2.14 2.42 -2.65
C PRO A 74 1.04 1.84 -3.55
N ALA A 75 0.87 2.36 -4.77
CA ALA A 75 -0.11 1.85 -5.73
C ALA A 75 0.24 0.44 -6.25
N TYR A 76 1.52 0.11 -6.40
CA TYR A 76 1.96 -1.25 -6.68
C TYR A 76 1.59 -2.20 -5.53
N LEU A 77 1.86 -1.78 -4.28
CA LEU A 77 1.55 -2.58 -3.10
C LEU A 77 0.03 -2.75 -2.88
N GLN A 78 -0.81 -1.85 -3.36
CA GLN A 78 -2.26 -2.05 -3.38
C GLN A 78 -2.63 -3.31 -4.14
N GLN A 79 -2.12 -3.45 -5.36
CA GLN A 79 -2.36 -4.66 -6.14
C GLN A 79 -1.73 -5.87 -5.47
N LEU A 80 -0.44 -5.83 -5.16
CA LEU A 80 0.29 -6.94 -4.56
C LEU A 80 -0.42 -7.49 -3.31
N THR A 81 -0.82 -6.63 -2.38
CA THR A 81 -1.33 -7.08 -1.08
C THR A 81 -2.83 -7.38 -1.10
N MET A 82 -3.64 -6.50 -1.69
CA MET A 82 -5.09 -6.65 -1.64
C MET A 82 -5.61 -7.70 -2.62
N GLU A 83 -4.99 -7.84 -3.78
CA GLU A 83 -5.32 -8.90 -4.74
C GLU A 83 -4.89 -10.28 -4.21
N SER A 84 -3.69 -10.36 -3.63
CA SER A 84 -3.17 -11.61 -3.07
C SER A 84 -3.93 -12.06 -1.82
N ASN A 85 -4.08 -11.19 -0.83
CA ASN A 85 -4.58 -11.57 0.50
C ASN A 85 -6.03 -11.13 0.79
N GLY A 86 -6.71 -10.47 -0.15
CA GLY A 86 -8.13 -10.16 -0.03
C GLY A 86 -9.00 -11.39 -0.28
N LYS A 87 -8.87 -12.41 0.55
CA LYS A 87 -9.55 -13.71 0.42
C LYS A 87 -10.39 -13.99 1.66
N HIS A 88 -11.52 -14.65 1.47
CA HIS A 88 -12.48 -14.99 2.54
C HIS A 88 -12.62 -16.50 2.79
N VAL A 89 -11.82 -17.30 2.08
CA VAL A 89 -11.79 -18.76 2.27
C VAL A 89 -10.34 -19.26 2.41
N THR A 90 -10.16 -20.29 3.22
CA THR A 90 -8.90 -21.01 3.37
C THR A 90 -8.58 -21.89 2.15
N LEU A 91 -7.38 -22.47 2.13
CA LEU A 91 -6.95 -23.37 1.04
C LEU A 91 -7.86 -24.61 0.88
N ASP A 92 -8.53 -25.05 1.94
CA ASP A 92 -9.48 -26.15 1.90
C ASP A 92 -10.94 -25.72 1.64
N GLY A 93 -11.17 -24.42 1.35
CA GLY A 93 -12.48 -23.89 1.02
C GLY A 93 -13.36 -23.51 2.21
N THR A 94 -12.81 -23.56 3.44
CA THR A 94 -13.54 -23.13 4.65
C THR A 94 -13.57 -21.61 4.74
N GLU A 95 -14.71 -21.02 5.07
CA GLU A 95 -14.85 -19.58 5.27
C GLU A 95 -14.03 -19.13 6.49
N VAL A 96 -13.24 -18.05 6.33
CA VAL A 96 -12.45 -17.50 7.45
C VAL A 96 -13.33 -16.71 8.41
N THR A 97 -13.02 -16.79 9.71
CA THR A 97 -13.72 -16.07 10.78
C THR A 97 -12.92 -14.87 11.31
N TYR A 98 -11.82 -14.53 10.66
CA TYR A 98 -10.90 -13.46 11.02
C TYR A 98 -10.64 -12.53 9.82
N PRO A 99 -10.26 -11.27 10.05
CA PRO A 99 -9.91 -10.35 8.96
C PRO A 99 -8.67 -10.82 8.20
N THR A 100 -8.70 -10.72 6.87
CA THR A 100 -7.56 -10.95 5.97
C THR A 100 -7.31 -9.70 5.14
N GLY A 101 -6.13 -9.56 4.55
CA GLY A 101 -5.84 -8.57 3.54
C GLY A 101 -6.09 -7.11 3.96
N PRO A 102 -5.29 -6.51 4.86
CA PRO A 102 -5.44 -5.10 5.20
C PRO A 102 -5.32 -4.21 3.96
N ILE A 103 -6.00 -3.07 3.96
CA ILE A 103 -5.99 -2.11 2.87
C ILE A 103 -4.64 -1.37 2.87
N TYR A 104 -3.85 -1.51 1.81
CA TYR A 104 -2.62 -0.76 1.61
C TYR A 104 -2.91 0.52 0.82
N TRP A 105 -2.33 1.62 1.25
CA TRP A 105 -2.47 2.93 0.61
C TRP A 105 -1.32 3.85 1.00
N GLY A 106 -1.15 4.96 0.33
CA GLY A 106 -0.12 5.93 0.68
C GLY A 106 0.24 6.87 -0.46
N GLU A 107 1.07 7.82 -0.13
CA GLU A 107 1.62 8.85 -1.00
C GLU A 107 3.04 9.22 -0.55
N PRO A 108 3.83 9.90 -1.38
CA PRO A 108 5.11 10.45 -0.94
C PRO A 108 4.98 11.30 0.32
N GLY A 109 5.92 11.11 1.25
CA GLY A 109 5.87 11.57 2.63
C GLY A 109 5.46 13.02 2.84
N THR A 110 6.19 14.01 2.26
CA THR A 110 5.87 15.43 2.44
C THR A 110 4.52 15.82 1.85
N ASN A 111 4.11 15.24 0.72
CA ASN A 111 2.78 15.49 0.15
C ASN A 111 1.68 14.92 1.06
N GLY A 112 1.88 13.70 1.57
CA GLY A 112 0.97 13.04 2.51
C GLY A 112 0.74 13.83 3.78
N GLN A 113 1.78 14.53 4.30
CA GLN A 113 1.67 15.39 5.50
C GLN A 113 0.58 16.46 5.36
N HIS A 114 0.39 17.00 4.17
CA HIS A 114 -0.62 18.02 3.88
C HIS A 114 -1.96 17.45 3.40
N SER A 115 -2.10 16.12 3.38
CA SER A 115 -3.31 15.44 2.89
C SER A 115 -4.02 14.65 3.99
N PHE A 116 -3.38 13.67 4.60
CA PHE A 116 -4.03 12.70 5.48
C PHE A 116 -3.32 12.43 6.81
N TYR A 117 -2.20 13.06 7.10
CA TYR A 117 -1.48 12.82 8.36
C TYR A 117 -2.28 13.27 9.59
N GLN A 118 -3.21 14.20 9.43
CA GLN A 118 -4.15 14.54 10.50
C GLN A 118 -4.88 13.30 11.04
N LEU A 119 -5.36 12.43 10.14
CA LEU A 119 -6.03 11.18 10.51
C LEU A 119 -5.05 10.20 11.18
N ILE A 120 -3.82 10.10 10.67
CA ILE A 120 -2.81 9.18 11.20
C ILE A 120 -2.42 9.57 12.63
N HIS A 121 -2.22 10.87 12.90
CA HIS A 121 -1.80 11.36 14.22
C HIS A 121 -2.92 11.46 15.26
N GLN A 122 -4.07 12.01 14.89
CA GLN A 122 -5.13 12.35 15.83
C GLN A 122 -6.49 11.69 15.52
N GLY A 123 -6.55 10.85 14.47
CA GLY A 123 -7.76 10.11 14.17
C GLY A 123 -8.01 8.98 15.16
N THR A 124 -9.25 8.47 15.19
CA THR A 124 -9.70 7.40 16.09
C THR A 124 -9.36 5.99 15.59
N ARG A 125 -8.68 5.87 14.44
CA ARG A 125 -8.29 4.58 13.86
C ARG A 125 -6.80 4.34 14.03
N LEU A 126 -6.44 3.10 14.36
CA LEU A 126 -5.04 2.68 14.32
C LEU A 126 -4.62 2.44 12.88
N ILE A 127 -3.59 3.15 12.43
CA ILE A 127 -3.02 3.05 11.09
C ILE A 127 -1.53 2.80 11.21
N PRO A 128 -1.06 1.55 11.16
CA PRO A 128 0.36 1.27 11.05
C PRO A 128 0.96 1.93 9.80
N CYS A 129 2.16 2.47 9.93
CA CYS A 129 2.84 3.20 8.85
C CYS A 129 4.16 2.54 8.50
N ASP A 130 4.43 2.39 7.20
CA ASP A 130 5.73 2.02 6.66
C ASP A 130 6.39 3.23 6.02
N PHE A 131 7.37 3.83 6.69
CA PHE A 131 8.20 4.90 6.13
C PHE A 131 9.34 4.29 5.31
N VAL A 132 9.52 4.76 4.08
CA VAL A 132 10.67 4.37 3.24
C VAL A 132 11.53 5.59 2.96
N GLY A 133 12.75 5.59 3.47
CA GLY A 133 13.73 6.66 3.30
C GLY A 133 14.94 6.19 2.51
N VAL A 134 15.63 7.15 1.89
CA VAL A 134 16.83 6.95 1.08
C VAL A 134 17.96 7.80 1.64
N GLY A 135 19.09 7.21 1.99
CA GLY A 135 20.23 7.93 2.60
C GLY A 135 20.92 8.89 1.64
N ARG A 136 20.96 8.56 0.34
CA ARG A 136 21.59 9.40 -0.70
C ARG A 136 20.63 9.66 -1.85
N SER A 137 20.30 10.93 -2.09
CA SER A 137 19.47 11.35 -3.22
C SER A 137 20.14 11.05 -4.57
N LEU A 138 19.32 10.68 -5.57
CA LEU A 138 19.77 10.59 -6.97
C LEU A 138 20.00 11.96 -7.62
N ASN A 139 19.31 12.99 -7.14
CA ASN A 139 19.42 14.37 -7.62
C ASN A 139 19.55 15.31 -6.41
N PRO A 140 20.77 15.45 -5.84
CA PRO A 140 20.97 16.29 -4.69
C PRO A 140 20.82 17.78 -5.06
N VAL A 141 20.02 18.52 -4.29
CA VAL A 141 19.80 19.96 -4.44
C VAL A 141 19.98 20.63 -3.08
N GLY A 142 21.16 21.19 -2.83
CA GLY A 142 21.48 21.84 -1.57
C GLY A 142 21.11 20.96 -0.37
N ARG A 143 20.38 21.52 0.61
CA ARG A 143 19.94 20.83 1.84
C ARG A 143 18.56 20.14 1.72
N HIS A 144 17.96 20.08 0.53
CA HIS A 144 16.59 19.57 0.37
C HIS A 144 16.44 18.12 0.83
N HIS A 145 17.45 17.28 0.57
CA HIS A 145 17.40 15.88 0.98
C HIS A 145 17.47 15.72 2.50
N ASP A 146 18.33 16.49 3.18
CA ASP A 146 18.41 16.48 4.64
C ASP A 146 17.09 16.94 5.27
N MET A 147 16.45 17.97 4.70
CA MET A 147 15.13 18.41 5.15
C MET A 147 14.06 17.33 4.93
N LEU A 148 14.12 16.59 3.83
CA LEU A 148 13.19 15.49 3.55
C LEU A 148 13.35 14.37 4.58
N MET A 149 14.59 13.95 4.85
CA MET A 149 14.88 12.91 5.85
C MET A 149 14.56 13.37 7.28
N ALA A 150 14.83 14.62 7.61
CA ALA A 150 14.42 15.19 8.90
C ALA A 150 12.89 15.11 9.10
N ASN A 151 12.10 15.39 8.05
CA ASN A 151 10.65 15.21 8.10
C ASN A 151 10.24 13.75 8.33
N LEU A 152 10.86 12.79 7.64
CA LEU A 152 10.60 11.37 7.86
C LEU A 152 10.83 10.99 9.33
N PHE A 153 12.01 11.33 9.86
CA PHE A 153 12.37 10.98 11.25
C PHE A 153 11.44 11.67 12.25
N ALA A 154 11.13 12.95 12.05
CA ALA A 154 10.22 13.69 12.91
C ALA A 154 8.80 13.10 12.92
N GLN A 155 8.29 12.60 11.78
CA GLN A 155 6.98 11.95 11.72
C GLN A 155 6.98 10.61 12.46
N SER A 156 8.02 9.80 12.30
CA SER A 156 8.18 8.55 13.02
C SER A 156 8.25 8.79 14.55
N GLU A 157 9.04 9.79 14.99
CA GLU A 157 9.15 10.19 16.38
C GLU A 157 7.82 10.70 16.95
N ALA A 158 7.12 11.55 16.20
CA ALA A 158 5.83 12.09 16.63
C ALA A 158 4.75 11.01 16.76
N LEU A 159 4.75 10.00 15.89
CA LEU A 159 3.84 8.85 16.00
C LEU A 159 4.16 7.98 17.23
N ALA A 160 5.44 7.80 17.53
CA ALA A 160 5.88 6.99 18.67
C ALA A 160 5.58 7.66 20.01
N PHE A 161 5.93 8.92 20.17
CA PHE A 161 5.93 9.61 21.47
C PHE A 161 4.77 10.58 21.68
N GLY A 162 4.24 11.14 20.59
CA GLY A 162 3.16 12.13 20.67
C GLY A 162 3.54 13.41 21.42
N LYS A 163 2.53 14.07 22.01
CA LYS A 163 2.67 15.25 22.86
C LYS A 163 1.55 15.27 23.89
N THR A 164 1.88 15.19 25.16
CA THR A 164 0.89 15.05 26.24
C THR A 164 0.11 16.36 26.49
N PHE A 165 -1.00 16.24 27.21
CA PHE A 165 -1.81 17.38 27.64
C PHE A 165 -0.99 18.38 28.46
N GLU A 166 -0.15 17.92 29.38
CA GLU A 166 0.71 18.74 30.25
C GLU A 166 1.75 19.50 29.43
N GLN A 167 2.36 18.84 28.45
CA GLN A 167 3.32 19.47 27.54
C GLN A 167 2.66 20.56 26.69
N VAL A 168 1.46 20.29 26.15
CA VAL A 168 0.71 21.29 25.37
C VAL A 168 0.27 22.46 26.24
N LYS A 169 -0.20 22.19 27.46
CA LYS A 169 -0.62 23.24 28.40
C LYS A 169 0.54 24.15 28.82
N ALA A 170 1.73 23.59 28.96
CA ALA A 170 2.94 24.35 29.30
C ALA A 170 3.38 25.33 28.20
N GLU A 171 2.83 25.24 26.98
CA GLU A 171 3.06 26.23 25.90
C GLU A 171 2.32 27.56 26.11
N GLY A 172 1.46 27.67 27.12
CA GLY A 172 0.71 28.90 27.41
C GLY A 172 -0.38 29.24 26.42
N ILE A 173 -0.91 28.24 25.70
CA ILE A 173 -2.03 28.42 24.77
C ILE A 173 -3.37 28.46 25.54
N PRO A 174 -4.45 29.01 24.95
CA PRO A 174 -5.77 29.01 25.57
C PRO A 174 -6.27 27.62 25.95
N ASP A 175 -6.87 27.43 27.11
CA ASP A 175 -7.27 26.13 27.66
C ASP A 175 -8.19 25.33 26.70
N TRP A 176 -9.08 26.01 25.97
CA TRP A 176 -9.97 25.35 25.00
C TRP A 176 -9.22 24.71 23.82
N LEU A 177 -8.01 25.20 23.51
CA LEU A 177 -7.19 24.72 22.39
C LEU A 177 -6.30 23.53 22.80
N VAL A 178 -6.01 23.38 24.09
CA VAL A 178 -5.11 22.33 24.60
C VAL A 178 -5.53 20.93 24.15
N PRO A 179 -6.79 20.48 24.31
CA PRO A 179 -7.20 19.15 23.86
C PRO A 179 -7.01 18.91 22.37
N HIS A 180 -7.13 19.96 21.55
CA HIS A 180 -6.98 19.84 20.09
C HIS A 180 -5.53 19.71 19.63
N ARG A 181 -4.56 19.99 20.50
CA ARG A 181 -3.13 19.93 20.20
C ARG A 181 -2.39 18.80 20.91
N VAL A 182 -3.11 17.91 21.58
CA VAL A 182 -2.59 16.67 22.12
C VAL A 182 -2.39 15.66 21.01
N PHE A 183 -1.26 14.96 21.05
CA PHE A 183 -0.95 13.82 20.19
C PHE A 183 -0.74 12.61 21.09
N GLU A 184 -1.55 11.59 20.93
CA GLU A 184 -1.53 10.42 21.83
C GLU A 184 -0.21 9.65 21.80
N GLY A 185 0.46 9.64 20.63
CA GLY A 185 1.62 8.78 20.44
C GLY A 185 1.25 7.31 20.40
N ASN A 186 2.22 6.43 20.66
CA ASN A 186 2.07 4.97 20.66
C ASN A 186 1.38 4.43 19.39
N ARG A 187 1.64 5.07 18.25
CA ARG A 187 1.14 4.68 16.93
C ARG A 187 2.25 3.95 16.18
N PRO A 188 2.00 2.70 15.75
CA PRO A 188 3.06 1.85 15.22
C PRO A 188 3.56 2.33 13.86
N SER A 189 4.87 2.30 13.69
CA SER A 189 5.49 2.52 12.38
C SER A 189 6.75 1.68 12.21
N ASN A 190 7.04 1.30 10.96
CA ASN A 190 8.31 0.76 10.53
C ASN A 190 9.07 1.85 9.76
N THR A 191 10.38 1.87 9.89
CA THR A 191 11.24 2.73 9.06
C THR A 191 12.23 1.87 8.28
N ILE A 192 12.08 1.85 6.96
CA ILE A 192 12.99 1.19 6.03
C ILE A 192 13.91 2.27 5.47
N LEU A 193 15.16 2.27 5.89
CA LEU A 193 16.17 3.22 5.41
C LEU A 193 17.15 2.48 4.50
N VAL A 194 17.16 2.84 3.22
CA VAL A 194 18.07 2.28 2.23
C VAL A 194 19.19 3.29 1.90
N GLU A 195 20.32 2.79 1.47
CA GLU A 195 21.47 3.67 1.20
C GLU A 195 21.20 4.58 -0.01
N ARG A 196 20.73 4.01 -1.10
CA ARG A 196 20.43 4.70 -2.36
C ARG A 196 19.37 3.92 -3.15
N LEU A 197 18.49 4.61 -3.84
CA LEU A 197 17.52 3.97 -4.74
C LEU A 197 18.22 3.57 -6.05
N THR A 198 18.55 2.29 -6.15
CA THR A 198 19.12 1.64 -7.35
C THR A 198 18.14 0.58 -7.85
N PRO A 199 18.30 0.03 -9.07
CA PRO A 199 17.53 -1.13 -9.52
C PRO A 199 17.60 -2.30 -8.52
N GLU A 200 18.79 -2.62 -8.01
CA GLU A 200 18.97 -3.66 -6.99
C GLU A 200 18.20 -3.36 -5.69
N THR A 201 18.27 -2.14 -5.19
CA THR A 201 17.54 -1.74 -3.98
C THR A 201 16.02 -1.81 -4.21
N LEU A 202 15.55 -1.41 -5.39
CA LEU A 202 14.13 -1.53 -5.75
C LEU A 202 13.70 -2.99 -5.79
N GLY A 203 14.53 -3.89 -6.36
CA GLY A 203 14.28 -5.33 -6.36
C GLY A 203 14.13 -5.89 -4.94
N LYS A 204 15.03 -5.50 -4.02
CA LYS A 204 14.95 -5.87 -2.60
C LYS A 204 13.66 -5.39 -1.94
N LEU A 205 13.25 -4.14 -2.20
CA LEU A 205 12.02 -3.58 -1.63
C LEU A 205 10.77 -4.32 -2.14
N ILE A 206 10.73 -4.65 -3.42
CA ILE A 206 9.61 -5.39 -4.02
C ILE A 206 9.53 -6.79 -3.38
N ALA A 207 10.61 -7.57 -3.40
CA ALA A 207 10.66 -8.92 -2.84
C ALA A 207 10.40 -8.94 -1.33
N LEU A 208 10.83 -7.91 -0.59
CA LEU A 208 10.51 -7.75 0.83
C LEU A 208 9.00 -7.79 1.09
N TYR A 209 8.23 -7.04 0.31
CA TYR A 209 6.77 -7.02 0.46
C TYR A 209 6.12 -8.27 -0.12
N GLU A 210 6.62 -8.85 -1.22
CA GLU A 210 6.11 -10.11 -1.77
C GLU A 210 6.22 -11.25 -0.75
N HIS A 211 7.38 -11.42 -0.12
CA HIS A 211 7.56 -12.42 0.93
C HIS A 211 6.78 -12.09 2.22
N SER A 212 6.58 -10.81 2.54
CA SER A 212 5.71 -10.41 3.65
C SER A 212 4.25 -10.80 3.38
N VAL A 213 3.76 -10.58 2.17
CA VAL A 213 2.41 -10.99 1.73
C VAL A 213 2.27 -12.52 1.76
N PHE A 214 3.26 -13.24 1.27
CA PHE A 214 3.31 -14.70 1.35
C PHE A 214 3.26 -15.20 2.80
N THR A 215 4.02 -14.57 3.69
CA THR A 215 4.01 -14.89 5.13
C THR A 215 2.61 -14.71 5.74
N GLN A 216 1.95 -13.59 5.44
CA GLN A 216 0.59 -13.31 5.89
C GLN A 216 -0.39 -14.36 5.36
N GLY A 217 -0.37 -14.62 4.06
CA GLY A 217 -1.26 -15.60 3.42
C GLY A 217 -1.07 -17.02 3.96
N THR A 218 0.17 -17.39 4.28
CA THR A 218 0.50 -18.67 4.91
C THR A 218 -0.10 -18.78 6.31
N ILE A 219 0.01 -17.71 7.13
CA ILE A 219 -0.56 -17.69 8.48
C ILE A 219 -2.09 -17.76 8.44
N TRP A 220 -2.72 -17.03 7.51
CA TRP A 220 -4.17 -17.06 7.31
C TRP A 220 -4.67 -18.31 6.58
N ASN A 221 -3.76 -19.17 6.11
CA ASN A 221 -4.07 -20.37 5.33
C ASN A 221 -4.94 -20.09 4.10
N ILE A 222 -4.66 -19.00 3.39
CA ILE A 222 -5.40 -18.56 2.21
C ILE A 222 -4.57 -18.71 0.93
N ASN A 223 -5.24 -18.77 -0.24
CA ASN A 223 -4.54 -18.80 -1.53
C ASN A 223 -4.21 -17.37 -1.99
N SER A 224 -2.96 -16.96 -1.79
CA SER A 224 -2.45 -15.64 -2.21
C SER A 224 -2.13 -15.55 -3.71
N PHE A 225 -2.18 -16.66 -4.48
CA PHE A 225 -1.66 -16.75 -5.85
C PHE A 225 -2.74 -16.70 -6.93
N ASP A 226 -4.01 -16.45 -6.56
CA ASP A 226 -5.12 -16.37 -7.49
C ASP A 226 -6.05 -15.20 -7.14
N GLN A 227 -6.86 -14.75 -8.12
CA GLN A 227 -7.69 -13.55 -7.98
C GLN A 227 -9.12 -13.74 -8.55
N TRP A 228 -9.83 -14.77 -8.12
CA TRP A 228 -11.20 -15.07 -8.61
C TRP A 228 -12.20 -13.91 -8.45
N GLY A 229 -11.97 -13.02 -7.47
CA GLY A 229 -12.84 -11.88 -7.20
C GLY A 229 -12.99 -10.88 -8.36
N VAL A 230 -12.07 -10.88 -9.33
CA VAL A 230 -12.13 -9.98 -10.50
C VAL A 230 -12.83 -10.59 -11.71
N GLU A 231 -13.18 -11.89 -11.69
CA GLU A 231 -13.73 -12.59 -12.86
C GLU A 231 -15.20 -12.25 -13.12
N LEU A 232 -16.03 -12.16 -12.09
CA LEU A 232 -17.46 -11.86 -12.24
C LEU A 232 -17.70 -10.53 -12.95
N GLY A 233 -16.94 -9.48 -12.60
CA GLY A 233 -17.05 -8.18 -13.25
C GLY A 233 -16.77 -8.23 -14.75
N LYS A 234 -15.79 -9.01 -15.19
CA LYS A 234 -15.45 -9.21 -16.59
C LYS A 234 -16.59 -9.89 -17.34
N VAL A 235 -17.18 -10.96 -16.77
CA VAL A 235 -18.31 -11.67 -17.35
C VAL A 235 -19.53 -10.76 -17.51
N LEU A 236 -19.84 -9.95 -16.48
CA LEU A 236 -20.95 -9.00 -16.55
C LEU A 236 -20.70 -7.90 -17.58
N ALA A 237 -19.48 -7.38 -17.66
CA ALA A 237 -19.10 -6.37 -18.66
C ALA A 237 -19.32 -6.89 -20.10
N GLN A 238 -18.97 -8.14 -20.39
CA GLN A 238 -19.19 -8.73 -21.71
C GLN A 238 -20.68 -8.80 -22.12
N ARG A 239 -21.60 -8.87 -21.17
CA ARG A 239 -23.04 -8.80 -21.42
C ARG A 239 -23.51 -7.37 -21.70
N ILE A 240 -22.95 -6.40 -21.00
CA ILE A 240 -23.34 -4.99 -21.07
C ILE A 240 -22.79 -4.30 -22.34
N ILE A 241 -21.60 -4.68 -22.82
CA ILE A 241 -20.96 -4.06 -23.99
C ILE A 241 -21.90 -4.02 -25.21
N PRO A 242 -22.50 -5.14 -25.66
CA PRO A 242 -23.42 -5.11 -26.80
C PRO A 242 -24.64 -4.20 -26.60
N GLU A 243 -25.15 -4.11 -25.36
CA GLU A 243 -26.28 -3.23 -25.03
C GLU A 243 -25.92 -1.75 -25.13
N LEU A 244 -24.67 -1.38 -24.81
CA LEU A 244 -24.16 -0.01 -24.97
C LEU A 244 -23.87 0.35 -26.43
N GLU A 245 -23.52 -0.64 -27.25
CA GLU A 245 -23.15 -0.46 -28.67
C GLU A 245 -24.35 -0.59 -29.62
N SER A 246 -25.46 -1.16 -29.18
CA SER A 246 -26.65 -1.38 -30.01
C SER A 246 -27.15 -0.08 -30.68
N ALA A 247 -27.45 -0.15 -31.96
CA ALA A 247 -28.06 0.96 -32.70
C ALA A 247 -29.52 1.22 -32.31
N THR A 248 -30.21 0.20 -31.82
CA THR A 248 -31.59 0.25 -31.34
C THR A 248 -31.65 0.17 -29.81
N GLU A 249 -32.81 0.45 -29.23
CA GLU A 249 -32.98 0.28 -27.78
C GLU A 249 -32.95 -1.21 -27.42
N PRO A 250 -31.96 -1.66 -26.61
CA PRO A 250 -31.86 -3.07 -26.24
C PRO A 250 -32.86 -3.44 -25.14
N GLU A 251 -33.27 -4.70 -25.13
CA GLU A 251 -33.96 -5.28 -23.99
C GLU A 251 -32.96 -5.53 -22.87
N LEU A 252 -33.13 -4.86 -21.73
CA LEU A 252 -32.19 -4.90 -20.60
C LEU A 252 -32.71 -5.87 -19.53
N GLN A 253 -31.87 -6.84 -19.15
CA GLN A 253 -32.19 -7.89 -18.17
C GLN A 253 -31.23 -7.84 -16.94
N HIS A 254 -30.90 -6.64 -16.48
CA HIS A 254 -30.13 -6.41 -15.28
C HIS A 254 -31.01 -5.90 -14.13
N ASP A 255 -30.42 -5.63 -12.98
CA ASP A 255 -31.11 -4.94 -11.91
C ASP A 255 -31.53 -3.49 -12.31
N HIS A 256 -32.41 -2.89 -11.51
CA HIS A 256 -32.96 -1.56 -11.82
C HIS A 256 -31.89 -0.47 -11.93
N SER A 257 -30.85 -0.51 -11.08
CA SER A 257 -29.76 0.48 -11.10
C SER A 257 -28.94 0.35 -12.38
N THR A 258 -28.51 -0.87 -12.72
CA THR A 258 -27.71 -1.15 -13.92
C THR A 258 -28.50 -0.78 -15.19
N ASN A 259 -29.77 -1.17 -15.27
CA ASN A 259 -30.64 -0.79 -16.40
C ASN A 259 -30.78 0.74 -16.55
N ALA A 260 -30.94 1.45 -15.44
CA ALA A 260 -31.04 2.92 -15.45
C ALA A 260 -29.72 3.57 -15.90
N LEU A 261 -28.57 3.04 -15.47
CA LEU A 261 -27.25 3.53 -15.85
C LEU A 261 -26.98 3.30 -17.34
N ILE A 262 -27.31 2.13 -17.89
CA ILE A 262 -27.18 1.81 -19.32
C ILE A 262 -28.01 2.80 -20.15
N ARG A 263 -29.30 2.99 -19.82
CA ARG A 263 -30.18 3.95 -20.52
C ARG A 263 -29.62 5.39 -20.43
N ARG A 264 -29.18 5.81 -19.25
CA ARG A 264 -28.60 7.14 -19.03
C ARG A 264 -27.33 7.34 -19.84
N TYR A 265 -26.41 6.40 -19.81
CA TYR A 265 -25.18 6.45 -20.61
C TYR A 265 -25.46 6.55 -22.09
N ARG A 266 -26.34 5.70 -22.64
CA ARG A 266 -26.73 5.73 -24.06
C ARG A 266 -27.31 7.08 -24.45
N LYS A 267 -28.18 7.66 -23.61
CA LYS A 267 -28.75 9.00 -23.84
C LYS A 267 -27.66 10.08 -23.86
N LEU A 268 -26.70 10.02 -22.96
CA LEU A 268 -25.57 10.98 -22.95
C LEU A 268 -24.64 10.81 -24.14
N LYS A 269 -24.33 9.56 -24.54
CA LYS A 269 -23.53 9.23 -25.70
C LYS A 269 -24.16 9.70 -27.03
N SER A 270 -25.47 9.69 -27.13
CA SER A 270 -26.21 10.08 -28.33
C SER A 270 -26.54 11.58 -28.39
N ALA A 271 -26.41 12.33 -27.28
CA ALA A 271 -26.55 13.78 -27.27
C ALA A 271 -25.36 14.38 -28.05
N ARG A 272 -25.61 14.95 -29.21
CA ARG A 272 -24.63 15.77 -29.94
C ARG A 272 -24.62 17.15 -29.28
N ASP A 273 -23.42 17.72 -29.08
CA ASP A 273 -23.20 19.10 -28.65
C ASP A 273 -23.83 20.09 -29.62
#